data_f19614c783eaf5352fe9ba5bead7f47c
#
_entry.id   f19614c783eaf5352fe9ba5bead7f47c
#
_cell.length_a   1.000
_cell.length_b   1.000
_cell.length_c   1.000
_cell.angle_alpha   90.00
_cell.angle_beta   90.00
_cell.angle_gamma   90.00
#
_symmetry.space_group_name_H-M   'P 1'
#
loop_
_entity.id
_entity.type
_entity.pdbx_description
1 polymer ?
#
loop_
_entity_poly.entity_id
_entity_poly.type
_entity_poly.pdbx_seq_one_letter_code
_entity_poly.pdbx_strand_id
1 'polypeptide(L)'
;MKEEPAENTKKRGNMKMKTELQKQLFALQDPGYREFHAGLIPGIPKEDIIGIRTPVLRKFAGEFARDHSQEAEAFLKELPHRYYEENNLHMLLVTKIEDYPECLRKVKEFLPYINNWATCDLPAPKCFEEYREELLPVIREWLLTTDTYTIRYGIGLLMRLYLDDMYRPEYADLVARVRSEEYYVNMMIAWYFATALAKQWDTVIPYLEERKLDRWVHQKTIQKAVESFRITPEQKVYLKSLRYPRK
;
A
#
# COMPACT_ATOMS: atom_id res chain seq x y z
N MET A 1 -10.51 9.56 63.00
CA MET A 1 -11.39 9.51 61.82
C MET A 1 -10.48 9.61 60.61
N LYS A 2 -10.26 8.51 59.90
CA LYS A 2 -9.46 8.47 58.68
C LYS A 2 -10.46 8.38 57.52
N GLU A 3 -10.44 9.40 56.66
CA GLU A 3 -11.22 9.39 55.41
C GLU A 3 -10.58 8.43 54.42
N GLU A 4 -11.38 7.50 53.90
CA GLU A 4 -11.03 6.63 52.78
C GLU A 4 -11.10 7.42 51.47
N PRO A 5 -10.18 7.18 50.48
CA PRO A 5 -10.27 7.83 49.20
C PRO A 5 -11.30 7.14 48.30
N ALA A 6 -12.13 7.97 47.67
CA ALA A 6 -13.17 7.58 46.73
C ALA A 6 -12.65 6.74 45.56
N GLU A 7 -13.33 5.65 45.36
CA GLU A 7 -13.14 4.69 44.26
C GLU A 7 -13.31 5.35 42.89
N ASN A 8 -12.26 5.23 42.12
CA ASN A 8 -12.14 5.73 40.74
C ASN A 8 -13.00 4.87 39.80
N THR A 9 -14.21 5.28 39.54
CA THR A 9 -15.12 4.64 38.58
C THR A 9 -14.53 4.76 37.17
N LYS A 10 -13.80 3.72 36.76
CA LYS A 10 -13.29 3.53 35.41
C LYS A 10 -14.40 3.72 34.38
N LYS A 11 -14.18 4.66 33.48
CA LYS A 11 -14.93 4.85 32.23
C LYS A 11 -15.12 3.51 31.52
N ARG A 12 -16.29 2.92 31.59
CA ARG A 12 -16.73 1.89 30.67
C ARG A 12 -16.84 2.55 29.30
N GLY A 13 -15.83 2.29 28.45
CA GLY A 13 -15.88 2.71 27.07
C GLY A 13 -17.15 2.20 26.42
N ASN A 14 -17.94 3.11 25.88
CA ASN A 14 -19.18 2.84 25.18
C ASN A 14 -18.84 1.96 23.97
N MET A 15 -19.02 0.64 24.10
CA MET A 15 -18.76 -0.31 23.02
C MET A 15 -19.85 -0.08 21.96
N LYS A 16 -19.56 0.78 20.98
CA LYS A 16 -20.43 1.04 19.85
C LYS A 16 -20.87 -0.33 19.27
N MET A 17 -22.17 -0.54 19.15
CA MET A 17 -22.69 -1.76 18.55
C MET A 17 -22.15 -1.89 17.13
N LYS A 18 -21.73 -3.11 16.76
CA LYS A 18 -21.24 -3.39 15.41
C LYS A 18 -22.36 -3.13 14.39
N THR A 19 -21.99 -2.47 13.29
CA THR A 19 -22.89 -2.32 12.14
C THR A 19 -23.20 -3.68 11.52
N GLU A 20 -24.21 -3.76 10.67
CA GLU A 20 -24.55 -5.03 9.98
C GLU A 20 -23.41 -5.51 9.10
N LEU A 21 -22.76 -4.60 8.37
CA LEU A 21 -21.54 -4.91 7.60
C LEU A 21 -20.41 -5.45 8.49
N GLN A 22 -20.17 -4.83 9.65
CA GLN A 22 -19.16 -5.33 10.58
C GLN A 22 -19.48 -6.74 11.10
N LYS A 23 -20.75 -7.04 11.36
CA LYS A 23 -21.16 -8.41 11.77
C LYS A 23 -20.84 -9.42 10.67
N GLN A 24 -21.12 -9.09 9.41
CA GLN A 24 -20.80 -9.94 8.25
C GLN A 24 -19.28 -10.14 8.13
N LEU A 25 -18.47 -9.08 8.26
CA LEU A 25 -17.01 -9.19 8.25
C LEU A 25 -16.50 -10.06 9.40
N PHE A 26 -17.01 -9.89 10.61
CA PHE A 26 -16.62 -10.73 11.75
C PHE A 26 -17.02 -12.20 11.59
N ALA A 27 -18.08 -12.52 10.84
CA ALA A 27 -18.44 -13.90 10.52
C ALA A 27 -17.39 -14.59 9.59
N LEU A 28 -16.56 -13.82 8.91
CA LEU A 28 -15.48 -14.31 8.04
C LEU A 28 -14.13 -14.42 8.76
N GLN A 29 -14.08 -14.14 10.07
CA GLN A 29 -12.86 -14.11 10.86
C GLN A 29 -12.16 -15.49 10.89
N ASP A 30 -10.84 -15.46 10.73
CA ASP A 30 -9.90 -16.57 11.02
C ASP A 30 -8.98 -16.14 12.17
N PRO A 31 -9.21 -16.62 13.40
CA PRO A 31 -8.41 -16.21 14.56
C PRO A 31 -6.93 -16.57 14.43
N GLY A 32 -6.59 -17.71 13.82
CA GLY A 32 -5.21 -18.11 13.59
C GLY A 32 -4.50 -17.18 12.60
N TYR A 33 -5.19 -16.81 11.53
CA TYR A 33 -4.67 -15.84 10.57
C TYR A 33 -4.52 -14.43 11.19
N ARG A 34 -5.45 -14.02 12.06
CA ARG A 34 -5.37 -12.76 12.80
C ARG A 34 -4.07 -12.63 13.58
N GLU A 35 -3.73 -13.68 14.37
CA GLU A 35 -2.49 -13.72 15.15
C GLU A 35 -1.25 -13.57 14.26
N PHE A 36 -1.18 -14.35 13.20
CA PHE A 36 -0.08 -14.29 12.24
C PHE A 36 0.02 -12.92 11.55
N HIS A 37 -1.11 -12.41 11.07
CA HIS A 37 -1.13 -11.20 10.26
C HIS A 37 -0.82 -9.92 11.07
N ALA A 38 -1.24 -9.86 12.33
CA ALA A 38 -0.94 -8.76 13.23
C ALA A 38 0.58 -8.50 13.37
N GLY A 39 1.39 -9.56 13.31
CA GLY A 39 2.86 -9.43 13.31
C GLY A 39 3.44 -8.82 12.04
N LEU A 40 2.71 -8.82 10.93
CA LEU A 40 3.17 -8.28 9.64
C LEU A 40 2.83 -6.80 9.44
N ILE A 41 1.85 -6.27 10.18
CA ILE A 41 1.39 -4.88 10.11
C ILE A 41 1.49 -4.18 11.48
N PRO A 42 2.71 -3.97 12.00
CA PRO A 42 2.94 -3.53 13.38
C PRO A 42 2.35 -2.14 13.71
N GLY A 43 1.99 -1.35 12.68
CA GLY A 43 1.36 -0.03 12.86
C GLY A 43 -0.15 -0.09 13.17
N ILE A 44 -0.78 -1.27 13.12
CA ILE A 44 -2.21 -1.45 13.38
C ILE A 44 -2.40 -2.18 14.70
N PRO A 45 -3.18 -1.63 15.67
CA PRO A 45 -3.53 -2.32 16.90
C PRO A 45 -4.24 -3.64 16.60
N LYS A 46 -3.88 -4.72 17.32
CA LYS A 46 -4.44 -6.05 17.08
C LYS A 46 -5.96 -6.12 17.26
N GLU A 47 -6.51 -5.29 18.14
CA GLU A 47 -7.96 -5.14 18.35
C GLU A 47 -8.69 -4.55 17.13
N ASP A 48 -7.98 -3.83 16.26
CA ASP A 48 -8.52 -3.26 15.02
C ASP A 48 -8.27 -4.16 13.80
N ILE A 49 -7.79 -5.40 14.02
CA ILE A 49 -7.64 -6.43 12.99
C ILE A 49 -8.71 -7.51 13.22
N ILE A 50 -9.60 -7.73 12.26
CA ILE A 50 -10.60 -8.81 12.31
C ILE A 50 -9.93 -10.16 12.04
N GLY A 51 -9.04 -10.24 11.06
CA GLY A 51 -8.34 -11.45 10.65
C GLY A 51 -9.05 -12.17 9.51
N ILE A 52 -9.36 -11.45 8.42
CA ILE A 52 -9.95 -12.04 7.22
C ILE A 52 -8.87 -12.24 6.17
N ARG A 53 -8.75 -13.46 5.62
CA ARG A 53 -7.79 -13.74 4.55
C ARG A 53 -8.15 -12.94 3.29
N THR A 54 -7.14 -12.34 2.65
CA THR A 54 -7.32 -11.48 1.46
C THR A 54 -8.18 -12.12 0.36
N PRO A 55 -8.06 -13.40 -0.02
CA PRO A 55 -8.94 -14.00 -1.02
C PRO A 55 -10.41 -14.03 -0.60
N VAL A 56 -10.69 -14.27 0.70
CA VAL A 56 -12.05 -14.27 1.26
C VAL A 56 -12.64 -12.87 1.22
N LEU A 57 -11.88 -11.86 1.68
CA LEU A 57 -12.31 -10.47 1.64
C LEU A 57 -12.54 -9.97 0.21
N ARG A 58 -11.69 -10.37 -0.74
CA ARG A 58 -11.85 -10.02 -2.15
C ARG A 58 -13.13 -10.61 -2.77
N LYS A 59 -13.45 -11.87 -2.42
CA LYS A 59 -14.71 -12.50 -2.83
C LYS A 59 -15.90 -11.75 -2.25
N PHE A 60 -15.87 -11.49 -0.95
CA PHE A 60 -16.89 -10.71 -0.26
C PHE A 60 -17.08 -9.33 -0.90
N ALA A 61 -16.01 -8.58 -1.18
CA ALA A 61 -16.08 -7.29 -1.84
C ALA A 61 -16.75 -7.36 -3.24
N GLY A 62 -16.56 -8.49 -3.96
CA GLY A 62 -17.21 -8.74 -5.24
C GLY A 62 -18.71 -8.93 -5.13
N GLU A 63 -19.13 -9.72 -4.16
CA GLU A 63 -20.53 -10.01 -3.86
C GLU A 63 -21.21 -8.75 -3.31
N PHE A 64 -20.60 -8.08 -2.36
CA PHE A 64 -21.12 -6.87 -1.72
C PHE A 64 -21.33 -5.72 -2.72
N ALA A 65 -20.38 -5.49 -3.64
CA ALA A 65 -20.53 -4.47 -4.69
C ALA A 65 -21.69 -4.76 -5.65
N ARG A 66 -21.93 -6.06 -5.96
CA ARG A 66 -22.97 -6.48 -6.90
C ARG A 66 -24.36 -6.52 -6.27
N ASP A 67 -24.46 -7.12 -5.09
CA ASP A 67 -25.74 -7.48 -4.48
C ASP A 67 -26.25 -6.42 -3.49
N HIS A 68 -25.34 -5.53 -3.01
CA HIS A 68 -25.58 -4.48 -2.01
C HIS A 68 -24.96 -3.14 -2.44
N SER A 69 -25.19 -2.72 -3.68
CA SER A 69 -24.55 -1.54 -4.27
C SER A 69 -24.81 -0.24 -3.50
N GLN A 70 -26.01 -0.05 -2.96
CA GLN A 70 -26.37 1.15 -2.18
C GLN A 70 -25.61 1.18 -0.84
N GLU A 71 -25.54 0.04 -0.15
CA GLU A 71 -24.77 -0.09 1.11
C GLU A 71 -23.28 0.07 0.87
N ALA A 72 -22.76 -0.46 -0.25
CA ALA A 72 -21.36 -0.29 -0.63
C ALA A 72 -21.03 1.19 -0.91
N GLU A 73 -21.92 1.91 -1.58
CA GLU A 73 -21.76 3.35 -1.82
C GLU A 73 -21.84 4.17 -0.53
N ALA A 74 -22.77 3.82 0.38
CA ALA A 74 -22.86 4.44 1.69
C ALA A 74 -21.59 4.19 2.51
N PHE A 75 -21.08 2.94 2.54
CA PHE A 75 -19.84 2.57 3.21
C PHE A 75 -18.65 3.36 2.69
N LEU A 76 -18.53 3.59 1.38
CA LEU A 76 -17.45 4.40 0.80
C LEU A 76 -17.49 5.89 1.22
N LYS A 77 -18.58 6.36 1.82
CA LYS A 77 -18.71 7.72 2.37
C LYS A 77 -18.40 7.79 3.87
N GLU A 78 -18.37 6.64 4.56
CA GLU A 78 -18.17 6.56 6.02
C GLU A 78 -16.67 6.46 6.37
N LEU A 79 -15.95 7.56 6.31
CA LEU A 79 -14.53 7.63 6.68
C LEU A 79 -14.36 8.41 8.00
N PRO A 80 -13.37 8.03 8.83
CA PRO A 80 -12.45 6.90 8.74
C PRO A 80 -13.09 5.56 9.14
N HIS A 81 -12.61 4.45 8.56
CA HIS A 81 -12.98 3.11 9.01
C HIS A 81 -12.18 2.72 10.26
N ARG A 82 -12.77 1.85 11.08
CA ARG A 82 -12.13 1.36 12.30
C ARG A 82 -11.19 0.20 12.03
N TYR A 83 -11.68 -0.83 11.32
CA TYR A 83 -10.94 -2.07 11.18
C TYR A 83 -10.06 -2.08 9.94
N TYR A 84 -8.91 -2.75 10.04
CA TYR A 84 -8.00 -2.99 8.93
C TYR A 84 -8.71 -3.58 7.69
N GLU A 85 -9.59 -4.54 7.91
CA GLU A 85 -10.32 -5.17 6.81
C GLU A 85 -11.40 -4.26 6.22
N GLU A 86 -11.93 -3.32 6.96
CA GLU A 86 -12.81 -2.27 6.40
C GLU A 86 -12.02 -1.36 5.44
N ASN A 87 -10.79 -0.98 5.80
CA ASN A 87 -9.90 -0.21 4.91
C ASN A 87 -9.57 -1.00 3.64
N ASN A 88 -9.29 -2.31 3.78
CA ASN A 88 -9.05 -3.17 2.62
C ASN A 88 -10.32 -3.34 1.77
N LEU A 89 -11.49 -3.50 2.38
CA LEU A 89 -12.77 -3.57 1.69
C LEU A 89 -13.03 -2.29 0.91
N HIS A 90 -12.79 -1.12 1.52
CA HIS A 90 -12.93 0.18 0.85
C HIS A 90 -12.10 0.20 -0.45
N MET A 91 -10.81 -0.09 -0.37
CA MET A 91 -9.96 -0.07 -1.56
C MET A 91 -10.39 -1.11 -2.60
N LEU A 92 -10.78 -2.32 -2.16
CA LEU A 92 -11.30 -3.37 -3.06
C LEU A 92 -12.59 -2.94 -3.78
N LEU A 93 -13.46 -2.19 -3.13
CA LEU A 93 -14.66 -1.63 -3.76
C LEU A 93 -14.31 -0.53 -4.77
N VAL A 94 -13.39 0.37 -4.41
CA VAL A 94 -12.90 1.42 -5.32
C VAL A 94 -12.29 0.82 -6.59
N THR A 95 -11.58 -0.34 -6.49
CA THR A 95 -11.02 -1.00 -7.69
C THR A 95 -12.06 -1.49 -8.69
N LYS A 96 -13.34 -1.49 -8.34
CA LYS A 96 -14.44 -1.93 -9.20
C LYS A 96 -15.15 -0.79 -9.93
N ILE A 97 -14.81 0.45 -9.61
CA ILE A 97 -15.36 1.62 -10.28
C ILE A 97 -14.69 1.73 -11.66
N GLU A 98 -15.51 1.68 -12.71
CA GLU A 98 -15.04 1.72 -14.10
C GLU A 98 -14.86 3.16 -14.60
N ASP A 99 -15.69 4.10 -14.11
CA ASP A 99 -15.55 5.52 -14.45
C ASP A 99 -14.29 6.11 -13.82
N TYR A 100 -13.34 6.52 -14.66
CA TYR A 100 -12.04 7.02 -14.20
C TYR A 100 -12.11 8.27 -13.31
N PRO A 101 -12.85 9.34 -13.66
CA PRO A 101 -12.99 10.52 -12.81
C PRO A 101 -13.54 10.19 -11.41
N GLU A 102 -14.58 9.37 -11.34
CA GLU A 102 -15.17 8.94 -10.07
C GLU A 102 -14.21 8.05 -9.27
N CYS A 103 -13.58 7.08 -9.93
CA CYS A 103 -12.59 6.21 -9.30
C CYS A 103 -11.42 7.02 -8.71
N LEU A 104 -10.87 7.95 -9.49
CA LEU A 104 -9.76 8.81 -9.05
C LEU A 104 -10.18 9.69 -7.87
N ARG A 105 -11.41 10.24 -7.90
CA ARG A 105 -11.96 11.01 -6.80
C ARG A 105 -12.03 10.18 -5.51
N LYS A 106 -12.54 8.94 -5.59
CA LYS A 106 -12.64 8.01 -4.46
C LYS A 106 -11.26 7.61 -3.92
N VAL A 107 -10.29 7.36 -4.80
CA VAL A 107 -8.90 7.11 -4.38
C VAL A 107 -8.34 8.31 -3.62
N LYS A 108 -8.48 9.53 -4.16
CA LYS A 108 -8.01 10.76 -3.51
C LYS A 108 -8.66 10.98 -2.14
N GLU A 109 -9.95 10.69 -1.99
CA GLU A 109 -10.67 10.80 -0.73
C GLU A 109 -10.18 9.78 0.31
N PHE A 110 -9.77 8.59 -0.12
CA PHE A 110 -9.37 7.51 0.77
C PHE A 110 -7.88 7.53 1.14
N LEU A 111 -6.98 8.00 0.26
CA LEU A 111 -5.53 7.99 0.50
C LEU A 111 -5.11 8.51 1.88
N PRO A 112 -5.67 9.64 2.41
CA PRO A 112 -5.29 10.16 3.73
C PRO A 112 -5.60 9.22 4.90
N TYR A 113 -6.44 8.21 4.71
CA TYR A 113 -6.84 7.24 5.73
C TYR A 113 -6.05 5.93 5.65
N ILE A 114 -5.21 5.75 4.63
CA ILE A 114 -4.34 4.59 4.53
C ILE A 114 -3.19 4.74 5.52
N ASN A 115 -3.11 3.81 6.47
CA ASN A 115 -2.15 3.82 7.56
C ASN A 115 -1.24 2.58 7.60
N ASN A 116 -1.25 1.77 6.55
CA ASN A 116 -0.44 0.57 6.46
C ASN A 116 -0.13 0.17 5.01
N TRP A 117 1.00 -0.54 4.83
CA TRP A 117 1.48 -0.98 3.53
C TRP A 117 0.55 -1.99 2.84
N ALA A 118 -0.13 -2.84 3.58
CA ALA A 118 -0.93 -3.92 3.01
C ALA A 118 -2.20 -3.41 2.33
N THR A 119 -2.86 -2.38 2.90
CA THR A 119 -3.96 -1.66 2.26
C THR A 119 -3.47 -0.85 1.05
N CYS A 120 -2.33 -0.15 1.21
CA CYS A 120 -1.73 0.67 0.15
C CYS A 120 -1.36 -0.15 -1.09
N ASP A 121 -0.89 -1.39 -0.91
CA ASP A 121 -0.39 -2.25 -1.99
C ASP A 121 -1.46 -3.13 -2.63
N LEU A 122 -2.74 -2.97 -2.29
CA LEU A 122 -3.83 -3.63 -2.98
C LEU A 122 -3.82 -3.32 -4.49
N PRO A 123 -4.41 -4.17 -5.34
CA PRO A 123 -4.42 -3.95 -6.78
C PRO A 123 -4.91 -2.55 -7.16
N ALA A 124 -4.30 -1.97 -8.18
CA ALA A 124 -4.77 -0.71 -8.75
C ALA A 124 -6.15 -0.90 -9.41
N PRO A 125 -6.98 0.16 -9.45
CA PRO A 125 -8.21 0.14 -10.24
C PRO A 125 -7.93 -0.16 -11.71
N LYS A 126 -8.79 -0.97 -12.34
CA LYS A 126 -8.60 -1.35 -13.76
C LYS A 126 -8.66 -0.15 -14.70
N CYS A 127 -9.55 0.81 -14.45
CA CYS A 127 -9.67 2.01 -15.25
C CYS A 127 -8.35 2.81 -15.31
N PHE A 128 -7.47 2.69 -14.32
CA PHE A 128 -6.17 3.36 -14.35
C PHE A 128 -5.23 2.84 -15.46
N GLU A 129 -5.43 1.60 -15.95
CA GLU A 129 -4.67 1.06 -17.09
C GLU A 129 -5.03 1.75 -18.40
N GLU A 130 -6.27 2.18 -18.56
CA GLU A 130 -6.75 2.86 -19.76
C GLU A 130 -6.42 4.36 -19.77
N TYR A 131 -6.37 4.98 -18.58
CA TYR A 131 -6.16 6.43 -18.39
C TYR A 131 -4.77 6.76 -17.84
N ARG A 132 -3.74 6.00 -18.26
CA ARG A 132 -2.36 6.18 -17.76
C ARG A 132 -1.78 7.55 -18.06
N GLU A 133 -2.13 8.17 -19.18
CA GLU A 133 -1.62 9.50 -19.54
C GLU A 133 -2.21 10.59 -18.62
N GLU A 134 -3.50 10.52 -18.33
CA GLU A 134 -4.20 11.44 -17.43
C GLU A 134 -3.82 11.20 -15.96
N LEU A 135 -3.50 9.98 -15.61
CA LEU A 135 -3.09 9.61 -14.25
C LEU A 135 -1.67 10.08 -13.91
N LEU A 136 -0.77 10.15 -14.89
CA LEU A 136 0.63 10.50 -14.65
C LEU A 136 0.84 11.87 -13.97
N PRO A 137 0.17 12.96 -14.37
CA PRO A 137 0.24 14.23 -13.65
C PRO A 137 -0.17 14.11 -12.18
N VAL A 138 -1.21 13.34 -11.89
CA VAL A 138 -1.70 13.10 -10.53
C VAL A 138 -0.67 12.32 -9.70
N ILE A 139 -0.04 11.31 -10.29
CA ILE A 139 1.06 10.59 -9.61
C ILE A 139 2.20 11.54 -9.29
N ARG A 140 2.58 12.43 -10.20
CA ARG A 140 3.62 13.44 -9.94
C ARG A 140 3.28 14.34 -8.76
N GLU A 141 2.04 14.78 -8.62
CA GLU A 141 1.56 15.52 -7.45
C GLU A 141 1.71 14.69 -6.16
N TRP A 142 1.30 13.43 -6.19
CA TRP A 142 1.39 12.54 -5.01
C TRP A 142 2.84 12.30 -4.55
N LEU A 143 3.80 12.26 -5.47
CA LEU A 143 5.22 12.12 -5.12
C LEU A 143 5.81 13.36 -4.45
N LEU A 144 5.14 14.50 -4.53
CA LEU A 144 5.55 15.76 -3.90
C LEU A 144 4.89 16.01 -2.53
N THR A 145 3.99 15.14 -2.10
CA THR A 145 3.35 15.25 -0.77
C THR A 145 4.30 14.83 0.34
N THR A 146 3.86 15.00 1.59
CA THR A 146 4.57 14.50 2.78
C THR A 146 3.93 13.24 3.37
N ASP A 147 2.79 12.82 2.82
CA ASP A 147 2.07 11.64 3.31
C ASP A 147 2.73 10.35 2.82
N THR A 148 3.13 9.51 3.76
CA THR A 148 3.86 8.25 3.54
C THR A 148 3.16 7.33 2.55
N TYR A 149 1.86 7.13 2.71
CA TYR A 149 1.14 6.14 1.91
C TYR A 149 0.64 6.71 0.59
N THR A 150 0.43 8.02 0.49
CA THR A 150 0.18 8.71 -0.79
C THR A 150 1.41 8.60 -1.70
N ILE A 151 2.62 8.91 -1.17
CA ILE A 151 3.88 8.73 -1.92
C ILE A 151 4.06 7.26 -2.31
N ARG A 152 3.88 6.33 -1.35
CA ARG A 152 4.02 4.89 -1.59
C ARG A 152 3.07 4.41 -2.67
N TYR A 153 1.81 4.84 -2.66
CA TYR A 153 0.80 4.50 -3.65
C TYR A 153 1.19 4.99 -5.05
N GLY A 154 1.64 6.25 -5.16
CA GLY A 154 2.13 6.83 -6.42
C GLY A 154 3.30 6.05 -7.03
N ILE A 155 4.33 5.71 -6.21
CA ILE A 155 5.46 4.89 -6.66
C ILE A 155 4.97 3.49 -7.06
N GLY A 156 4.03 2.91 -6.29
CA GLY A 156 3.43 1.61 -6.57
C GLY A 156 2.69 1.58 -7.91
N LEU A 157 1.99 2.66 -8.27
CA LEU A 157 1.34 2.80 -9.59
C LEU A 157 2.38 2.90 -10.71
N LEU A 158 3.44 3.71 -10.56
CA LEU A 158 4.54 3.75 -11.54
C LEU A 158 5.16 2.38 -11.76
N MET A 159 5.36 1.61 -10.67
CA MET A 159 5.90 0.26 -10.76
C MET A 159 4.99 -0.71 -11.51
N ARG A 160 3.66 -0.60 -11.31
CA ARG A 160 2.68 -1.57 -11.85
C ARG A 160 2.22 -1.24 -13.26
N LEU A 161 2.07 0.05 -13.58
CA LEU A 161 1.40 0.48 -14.81
C LEU A 161 2.34 1.07 -15.86
N TYR A 162 3.60 1.43 -15.49
CA TYR A 162 4.49 2.19 -16.38
C TYR A 162 5.87 1.56 -16.59
N LEU A 163 6.12 0.32 -16.13
CA LEU A 163 7.40 -0.34 -16.33
C LEU A 163 7.46 -1.25 -17.56
N ASP A 164 6.34 -1.43 -18.27
CA ASP A 164 6.26 -2.25 -19.49
C ASP A 164 6.17 -1.35 -20.73
N ASP A 165 5.08 -1.44 -21.48
CA ASP A 165 4.83 -0.74 -22.76
C ASP A 165 4.89 0.80 -22.67
N MET A 166 4.52 1.35 -21.52
CA MET A 166 4.52 2.78 -21.26
C MET A 166 5.81 3.30 -20.61
N TYR A 167 6.85 2.46 -20.51
CA TYR A 167 8.07 2.86 -19.82
C TYR A 167 8.77 4.03 -20.51
N ARG A 168 9.16 5.02 -19.69
CA ARG A 168 10.05 6.12 -20.06
C ARG A 168 11.09 6.31 -18.95
N PRO A 169 12.37 6.60 -19.29
CA PRO A 169 13.44 6.78 -18.29
C PRO A 169 13.11 7.83 -17.23
N GLU A 170 12.35 8.88 -17.60
CA GLU A 170 11.93 9.95 -16.70
C GLU A 170 11.11 9.46 -15.48
N TYR A 171 10.46 8.29 -15.56
CA TYR A 171 9.72 7.73 -14.42
C TYR A 171 10.67 7.22 -13.33
N ALA A 172 11.80 6.65 -13.73
CA ALA A 172 12.85 6.29 -12.78
C ALA A 172 13.47 7.53 -12.13
N ASP A 173 13.63 8.63 -12.89
CA ASP A 173 14.08 9.92 -12.34
C ASP A 173 13.09 10.48 -11.31
N LEU A 174 11.78 10.42 -11.58
CA LEU A 174 10.76 10.85 -10.62
C LEU A 174 10.90 10.11 -9.29
N VAL A 175 11.01 8.77 -9.34
CA VAL A 175 11.15 7.94 -8.14
C VAL A 175 12.51 8.17 -7.46
N ALA A 176 13.60 8.33 -8.23
CA ALA A 176 14.93 8.59 -7.69
C ALA A 176 15.06 9.93 -6.95
N ARG A 177 14.20 10.91 -7.27
CA ARG A 177 14.18 12.23 -6.61
C ARG A 177 13.41 12.24 -5.30
N VAL A 178 12.57 11.25 -5.03
CA VAL A 178 11.86 11.14 -3.75
C VAL A 178 12.88 10.96 -2.64
N ARG A 179 12.78 11.80 -1.59
CA ARG A 179 13.58 11.73 -0.36
C ARG A 179 12.64 11.62 0.82
N SER A 180 12.89 10.65 1.70
CA SER A 180 12.05 10.42 2.86
C SER A 180 12.82 9.71 3.96
N GLU A 181 12.51 10.02 5.22
CA GLU A 181 12.97 9.25 6.38
C GLU A 181 12.06 8.04 6.65
N GLU A 182 10.90 7.98 6.00
CA GLU A 182 9.90 6.94 6.21
C GLU A 182 10.31 5.59 5.60
N TYR A 183 10.38 4.57 6.45
CA TYR A 183 10.76 3.22 6.05
C TYR A 183 9.91 2.68 4.89
N TYR A 184 8.59 2.91 4.93
CA TYR A 184 7.67 2.37 3.94
C TYR A 184 7.75 3.07 2.58
N VAL A 185 8.14 4.35 2.54
CA VAL A 185 8.47 5.07 1.30
C VAL A 185 9.77 4.50 0.72
N ASN A 186 10.83 4.45 1.52
CA ASN A 186 12.14 3.97 1.09
C ASN A 186 12.11 2.51 0.62
N MET A 187 11.29 1.68 1.27
CA MET A 187 11.07 0.29 0.86
C MET A 187 10.37 0.20 -0.51
N MET A 188 9.42 1.09 -0.80
CA MET A 188 8.74 1.12 -2.09
C MET A 188 9.66 1.63 -3.20
N ILE A 189 10.50 2.63 -2.94
CA ILE A 189 11.54 3.08 -3.90
C ILE A 189 12.46 1.90 -4.23
N ALA A 190 12.92 1.16 -3.21
CA ALA A 190 13.79 0.01 -3.43
C ALA A 190 13.07 -1.11 -4.22
N TRP A 191 11.78 -1.32 -3.99
CA TRP A 191 10.99 -2.30 -4.73
C TRP A 191 10.76 -1.87 -6.18
N TYR A 192 10.47 -0.59 -6.41
CA TYR A 192 10.37 -0.02 -7.75
C TYR A 192 11.65 -0.30 -8.55
N PHE A 193 12.82 0.09 -8.03
CA PHE A 193 14.09 -0.08 -8.73
C PHE A 193 14.48 -1.55 -8.94
N ALA A 194 14.20 -2.42 -7.96
CA ALA A 194 14.42 -3.86 -8.13
C ALA A 194 13.53 -4.47 -9.22
N THR A 195 12.29 -4.00 -9.35
CA THR A 195 11.37 -4.43 -10.41
C THR A 195 11.77 -3.83 -11.76
N ALA A 196 12.15 -2.55 -11.76
CA ALA A 196 12.61 -1.85 -12.95
C ALA A 196 13.90 -2.47 -13.53
N LEU A 197 14.86 -2.88 -12.71
CA LEU A 197 16.04 -3.64 -13.16
C LEU A 197 15.67 -4.94 -13.88
N ALA A 198 14.61 -5.62 -13.45
CA ALA A 198 14.18 -6.85 -14.10
C ALA A 198 13.49 -6.62 -15.46
N LYS A 199 12.99 -5.42 -15.73
CA LYS A 199 12.22 -5.09 -16.94
C LYS A 199 12.99 -4.17 -17.90
N GLN A 200 13.82 -3.27 -17.37
CA GLN A 200 14.44 -2.15 -18.06
C GLN A 200 15.91 -2.02 -17.64
N TRP A 201 16.67 -3.12 -17.70
CA TRP A 201 18.03 -3.21 -17.15
C TRP A 201 18.94 -2.07 -17.58
N ASP A 202 19.11 -1.87 -18.88
CA ASP A 202 20.11 -0.93 -19.43
C ASP A 202 19.85 0.51 -19.05
N THR A 203 18.60 0.89 -18.90
CA THR A 203 18.19 2.25 -18.54
C THR A 203 18.19 2.49 -17.02
N VAL A 204 18.13 1.42 -16.22
CA VAL A 204 17.98 1.51 -14.76
C VAL A 204 19.29 1.22 -14.02
N ILE A 205 20.19 0.38 -14.59
CA ILE A 205 21.43 0.04 -13.91
C ILE A 205 22.31 1.28 -13.59
N PRO A 206 22.34 2.36 -14.40
CA PRO A 206 23.11 3.57 -14.08
C PRO A 206 22.71 4.24 -12.75
N TYR A 207 21.47 4.05 -12.26
CA TYR A 207 21.07 4.58 -10.94
C TYR A 207 21.85 3.95 -9.78
N LEU A 208 22.31 2.72 -9.95
CA LEU A 208 23.15 2.03 -8.98
C LEU A 208 24.64 2.31 -9.22
N GLU A 209 25.11 2.29 -10.45
CA GLU A 209 26.49 2.56 -10.83
C GLU A 209 26.94 3.96 -10.40
N GLU A 210 26.11 4.96 -10.67
CA GLU A 210 26.34 6.37 -10.35
C GLU A 210 25.87 6.76 -8.93
N ARG A 211 25.36 5.78 -8.15
CA ARG A 211 24.89 5.98 -6.76
C ARG A 211 23.85 7.10 -6.61
N LYS A 212 22.89 7.18 -7.54
CA LYS A 212 21.82 8.20 -7.56
C LYS A 212 20.78 8.02 -6.44
N LEU A 213 20.74 6.83 -5.81
CA LEU A 213 19.81 6.50 -4.74
C LEU A 213 20.44 6.71 -3.37
N ASP A 214 19.64 7.04 -2.36
CA ASP A 214 20.11 7.07 -0.99
C ASP A 214 20.73 5.73 -0.59
N ARG A 215 21.77 5.76 0.26
CA ARG A 215 22.58 4.58 0.60
C ARG A 215 21.74 3.38 1.04
N TRP A 216 20.75 3.60 1.88
CA TRP A 216 19.87 2.52 2.35
C TRP A 216 19.00 1.96 1.22
N VAL A 217 18.38 2.83 0.42
CA VAL A 217 17.56 2.45 -0.74
C VAL A 217 18.41 1.68 -1.76
N HIS A 218 19.61 2.16 -2.08
CA HIS A 218 20.57 1.48 -2.96
C HIS A 218 20.84 0.04 -2.51
N GLN A 219 21.23 -0.15 -1.23
CA GLN A 219 21.51 -1.48 -0.68
C GLN A 219 20.27 -2.38 -0.69
N LYS A 220 19.11 -1.82 -0.37
CA LYS A 220 17.84 -2.55 -0.34
C LYS A 220 17.38 -2.92 -1.76
N THR A 221 17.58 -2.06 -2.75
CA THR A 221 17.36 -2.35 -4.17
C THR A 221 18.15 -3.56 -4.62
N ILE A 222 19.47 -3.56 -4.37
CA ILE A 222 20.34 -4.68 -4.71
C ILE A 222 19.88 -5.96 -4.01
N GLN A 223 19.54 -5.88 -2.73
CA GLN A 223 19.02 -7.03 -1.98
C GLN A 223 17.80 -7.63 -2.67
N LYS A 224 16.78 -6.81 -2.94
CA LYS A 224 15.53 -7.25 -3.57
C LYS A 224 15.73 -7.77 -5.00
N ALA A 225 16.59 -7.11 -5.78
CA ALA A 225 16.89 -7.55 -7.14
C ALA A 225 17.59 -8.93 -7.13
N VAL A 226 18.56 -9.15 -6.25
CA VAL A 226 19.27 -10.44 -6.11
C VAL A 226 18.31 -11.58 -5.67
N GLU A 227 17.27 -11.28 -4.87
CA GLU A 227 16.24 -12.22 -4.47
C GLU A 227 15.29 -12.58 -5.62
N SER A 228 15.19 -11.75 -6.65
CA SER A 228 14.28 -11.96 -7.78
C SER A 228 14.73 -13.07 -8.72
N PHE A 229 13.78 -13.91 -9.15
CA PHE A 229 14.02 -14.91 -10.21
C PHE A 229 14.15 -14.30 -11.61
N ARG A 230 13.74 -13.04 -11.79
CA ARG A 230 13.78 -12.34 -13.08
C ARG A 230 15.15 -11.74 -13.40
N ILE A 231 16.07 -11.73 -12.45
CA ILE A 231 17.43 -11.23 -12.59
C ILE A 231 18.36 -12.42 -12.84
N THR A 232 19.18 -12.35 -13.90
CA THR A 232 20.08 -13.45 -14.28
C THR A 232 21.19 -13.67 -13.25
N PRO A 233 21.82 -14.85 -13.21
CA PRO A 233 22.96 -15.09 -12.31
C PRO A 233 24.09 -14.06 -12.49
N GLU A 234 24.42 -13.71 -13.75
CA GLU A 234 25.47 -12.74 -14.10
C GLU A 234 25.11 -11.35 -13.57
N GLN A 235 23.87 -10.90 -13.80
CA GLN A 235 23.36 -9.64 -13.28
C GLN A 235 23.39 -9.61 -11.74
N LYS A 236 23.07 -10.74 -11.07
CA LYS A 236 23.14 -10.84 -9.60
C LYS A 236 24.59 -10.68 -9.09
N VAL A 237 25.57 -11.26 -9.78
CA VAL A 237 26.98 -11.09 -9.44
C VAL A 237 27.37 -9.63 -9.60
N TYR A 238 27.00 -9.02 -10.71
CA TYR A 238 27.29 -7.61 -10.99
C TYR A 238 26.65 -6.68 -9.95
N LEU A 239 25.37 -6.85 -9.64
CA LEU A 239 24.68 -6.08 -8.61
C LEU A 239 25.35 -6.18 -7.23
N LYS A 240 25.85 -7.37 -6.86
CA LYS A 240 26.57 -7.55 -5.60
C LYS A 240 27.87 -6.76 -5.55
N SER A 241 28.58 -6.55 -6.67
CA SER A 241 29.80 -5.74 -6.74
C SER A 241 29.53 -4.25 -6.54
N LEU A 242 28.31 -3.76 -6.84
CA LEU A 242 27.89 -2.38 -6.66
C LEU A 242 27.50 -2.03 -5.21
N ARG A 243 27.50 -2.99 -4.29
CA ARG A 243 27.19 -2.74 -2.88
C ARG A 243 28.19 -1.78 -2.24
N TYR A 244 27.70 -0.96 -1.31
CA TYR A 244 28.59 -0.22 -0.43
C TYR A 244 29.36 -1.19 0.48
N PRO A 245 30.62 -0.89 0.82
CA PRO A 245 31.36 -1.66 1.81
C PRO A 245 30.59 -1.77 3.13
N ARG A 246 30.70 -2.93 3.78
CA ARG A 246 30.21 -3.08 5.16
C ARG A 246 31.06 -2.16 6.05
N LYS A 247 30.42 -1.35 6.87
CA LYS A 247 31.08 -0.62 7.95
C LYS A 247 31.50 -1.60 9.02
#